data_2a5c59de30e41edba2a23df6610414e2
#
_entry.id   2a5c59de30e41edba2a23df6610414e2
#
_cell.length_a   1.000
_cell.length_b   1.000
_cell.length_c   1.000
_cell.angle_alpha   90.00
_cell.angle_beta   90.00
_cell.angle_gamma   90.00
#
_symmetry.space_group_name_H-M   'P 1'
#
loop_
_entity.id
_entity.type
_entity.pdbx_description
1 polymer ?
#
loop_
_entity_poly.entity_id
_entity_poly.type
_entity_poly.pdbx_seq_one_letter_code
_entity_poly.pdbx_strand_id
1 'polypeptide(L)'
;MCSAFFRPRGLPWIWRALLGLFVLLSLSACELSTRTATIEVRVQADGQTRTVRVPVGSTVREVLERVGLTPQPLDRSEPPFYQVVKEGELVQLKRVREEFITEEVILPFEQQLVRSESLPLGSTLLIQEGKNGRQEITYRVLYEDGIETARSVVKRVTLEEAQPQILLVGAQSSSPPVAIPGRLVYLSSGNAWIMEGTTALRRPLVTTGDLDGRVFVLSPRGDYLLFTRKSTRPPAEEINTLWAVSTDPQKATPFPIRAANVVHFADWLNNTTVLYSTVEPRQAAPGWQANNDLYRVTIYTNRAGTPKRILEPNSGGVYGWWGSSYAISILGQVAYSRPGEIGLVDIEKGRLTPLLQILPYQTYSEWAWVPPIAWGMDGKTLFAVVHVPFGAPVPDEASPLFDLRALGLTNGTHVNLVESSGMFANPVASPLRTQGREKAYQLAYLQAIFPQQSQQSRYRLYVMDRDGSERRLLFPPPDQPGLEPQTVVWSPQPLSAEAGYVIAVVYSGNLWFVESESGRAYPITGDGLISRIDWR
;
A
#
# COMPACT_ATOMS: atom_id res chain seq x y z
N MET A 1 -32.50 6.08 -78.84
CA MET A 1 -32.97 5.63 -80.19
C MET A 1 -34.15 4.69 -79.98
N CYS A 2 -35.29 5.02 -80.71
CA CYS A 2 -36.51 4.27 -81.06
C CYS A 2 -37.28 3.65 -79.84
N SER A 3 -38.33 4.25 -79.39
CA SER A 3 -39.71 4.49 -79.88
C SER A 3 -40.37 3.28 -80.57
N ALA A 4 -41.42 2.73 -79.95
CA ALA A 4 -42.60 2.20 -80.65
C ALA A 4 -43.81 2.23 -79.72
N PHE A 5 -44.80 2.99 -80.15
CA PHE A 5 -46.19 3.06 -79.71
C PHE A 5 -46.93 1.78 -80.01
N PHE A 6 -47.81 1.32 -79.13
CA PHE A 6 -48.98 0.49 -79.49
C PHE A 6 -50.21 0.95 -78.67
N ARG A 7 -51.22 1.44 -79.35
CA ARG A 7 -52.60 1.66 -78.89
C ARG A 7 -53.37 0.36 -78.91
N PRO A 8 -54.15 -0.01 -77.95
CA PRO A 8 -55.14 -1.07 -78.10
C PRO A 8 -56.52 -0.50 -78.41
N ARG A 9 -57.16 -1.21 -79.30
CA ARG A 9 -58.57 -1.03 -79.78
C ARG A 9 -59.55 -1.33 -78.63
N GLY A 10 -60.68 -0.64 -78.66
CA GLY A 10 -61.76 -0.70 -77.68
C GLY A 10 -62.51 -2.03 -77.63
N LEU A 11 -62.79 -2.43 -76.42
CA LEU A 11 -63.72 -3.52 -76.10
C LEU A 11 -65.18 -3.05 -76.21
N PRO A 12 -66.12 -3.97 -76.69
CA PRO A 12 -67.50 -3.65 -76.87
C PRO A 12 -68.26 -3.37 -75.55
N TRP A 13 -69.30 -2.58 -75.69
CA TRP A 13 -70.10 -1.95 -74.58
C TRP A 13 -70.73 -2.93 -73.57
N ILE A 14 -70.90 -4.21 -73.93
CA ILE A 14 -71.50 -5.26 -73.12
C ILE A 14 -70.62 -5.56 -71.91
N TRP A 15 -69.29 -5.43 -71.96
CA TRP A 15 -68.36 -5.64 -70.85
C TRP A 15 -68.35 -4.47 -69.88
N ARG A 16 -68.80 -3.28 -70.25
CA ARG A 16 -68.93 -2.13 -69.36
C ARG A 16 -70.15 -2.25 -68.46
N ALA A 17 -71.21 -2.92 -68.88
CA ALA A 17 -72.40 -3.15 -68.03
C ALA A 17 -72.15 -4.25 -67.01
N LEU A 18 -71.36 -5.30 -67.33
CA LEU A 18 -70.98 -6.34 -66.36
C LEU A 18 -69.96 -5.86 -65.34
N LEU A 19 -69.06 -4.94 -65.73
CA LEU A 19 -68.11 -4.36 -64.77
C LEU A 19 -68.79 -3.40 -63.78
N GLY A 20 -69.85 -2.68 -64.25
CA GLY A 20 -70.66 -1.81 -63.39
C GLY A 20 -71.48 -2.57 -62.32
N LEU A 21 -71.98 -3.78 -62.73
CA LEU A 21 -72.75 -4.61 -61.79
C LEU A 21 -71.84 -5.30 -60.75
N PHE A 22 -70.60 -5.61 -61.13
CA PHE A 22 -69.63 -6.21 -60.20
C PHE A 22 -69.06 -5.20 -59.16
N VAL A 23 -68.94 -3.92 -59.53
CA VAL A 23 -68.54 -2.84 -58.67
C VAL A 23 -69.67 -2.43 -57.66
N LEU A 24 -70.96 -2.55 -58.09
CA LEU A 24 -72.09 -2.30 -57.19
C LEU A 24 -72.35 -3.45 -56.19
N LEU A 25 -71.97 -4.69 -56.53
CA LEU A 25 -72.03 -5.83 -55.59
C LEU A 25 -70.89 -5.93 -54.65
N SER A 26 -69.75 -5.25 -54.86
CA SER A 26 -68.60 -5.22 -53.95
C SER A 26 -68.71 -4.12 -52.93
N LEU A 27 -69.68 -3.23 -52.91
CA LEU A 27 -69.92 -2.22 -51.95
C LEU A 27 -70.87 -2.62 -50.79
N SER A 28 -71.37 -3.85 -50.85
CA SER A 28 -72.19 -4.42 -49.75
C SER A 28 -71.40 -5.42 -48.86
N ALA A 29 -70.08 -5.37 -48.90
CA ALA A 29 -69.29 -6.15 -47.93
C ALA A 29 -69.40 -5.55 -46.56
N CYS A 30 -70.11 -6.23 -45.75
CA CYS A 30 -70.28 -6.07 -44.29
C CYS A 30 -69.12 -5.31 -43.61
N GLU A 31 -69.42 -4.25 -42.91
CA GLU A 31 -68.73 -3.95 -41.69
C GLU A 31 -68.89 -5.13 -40.71
N LEU A 32 -67.99 -6.12 -40.78
CA LEU A 32 -67.77 -6.97 -39.64
C LEU A 32 -67.17 -6.09 -38.55
N SER A 33 -68.02 -5.47 -37.75
CA SER A 33 -67.65 -4.93 -36.50
C SER A 33 -67.15 -6.10 -35.64
N THR A 34 -65.84 -6.36 -35.69
CA THR A 34 -65.19 -7.24 -34.71
C THR A 34 -65.39 -6.60 -33.37
N ARG A 35 -66.44 -6.98 -32.65
CA ARG A 35 -66.52 -6.70 -31.22
C ARG A 35 -65.34 -7.38 -30.56
N THR A 36 -64.24 -6.65 -30.44
CA THR A 36 -63.12 -7.08 -29.61
C THR A 36 -63.65 -7.37 -28.24
N ALA A 37 -63.58 -8.61 -27.80
CA ALA A 37 -64.00 -8.99 -26.48
C ALA A 37 -63.25 -8.10 -25.47
N THR A 38 -63.96 -7.40 -24.64
CA THR A 38 -63.37 -6.52 -23.62
C THR A 38 -63.53 -7.14 -22.24
N ILE A 39 -62.55 -6.94 -21.43
CA ILE A 39 -62.54 -7.31 -19.98
C ILE A 39 -62.56 -6.04 -19.16
N GLU A 40 -63.08 -6.17 -17.94
CA GLU A 40 -63.11 -5.10 -16.96
C GLU A 40 -61.96 -5.26 -15.96
N VAL A 41 -61.12 -4.25 -15.83
CA VAL A 41 -59.95 -4.24 -14.95
C VAL A 41 -60.01 -3.06 -14.00
N ARG A 42 -59.61 -3.28 -12.76
CA ARG A 42 -59.52 -2.21 -11.75
C ARG A 42 -58.09 -1.71 -11.70
N VAL A 43 -57.90 -0.40 -11.72
CA VAL A 43 -56.62 0.27 -11.62
C VAL A 43 -56.58 1.10 -10.34
N GLN A 44 -55.63 0.82 -9.49
CA GLN A 44 -55.36 1.60 -8.28
C GLN A 44 -54.05 2.35 -8.44
N ALA A 45 -54.10 3.66 -8.45
CA ALA A 45 -52.94 4.55 -8.57
C ALA A 45 -53.27 5.92 -7.95
N ASP A 46 -52.25 6.60 -7.42
CA ASP A 46 -52.35 7.97 -6.88
C ASP A 46 -53.50 8.14 -5.85
N GLY A 47 -53.72 7.11 -5.03
CA GLY A 47 -54.77 7.05 -4.00
C GLY A 47 -56.21 6.84 -4.54
N GLN A 48 -56.38 6.61 -5.84
CA GLN A 48 -57.71 6.41 -6.48
C GLN A 48 -57.80 5.02 -7.10
N THR A 49 -59.01 4.44 -7.07
CA THR A 49 -59.33 3.23 -7.79
C THR A 49 -60.28 3.56 -8.95
N ARG A 50 -59.94 3.14 -10.16
CA ARG A 50 -60.73 3.33 -11.39
C ARG A 50 -60.98 2.00 -12.05
N THR A 51 -62.14 1.79 -12.60
CA THR A 51 -62.47 0.63 -13.40
C THR A 51 -62.43 1.01 -14.87
N VAL A 52 -61.77 0.19 -15.70
CA VAL A 52 -61.62 0.44 -17.14
C VAL A 52 -61.90 -0.82 -17.93
N ARG A 53 -62.52 -0.66 -19.10
CA ARG A 53 -62.70 -1.73 -20.08
C ARG A 53 -61.61 -1.72 -21.11
N VAL A 54 -60.93 -2.83 -21.24
CA VAL A 54 -59.82 -3.01 -22.16
C VAL A 54 -60.00 -4.28 -23.02
N PRO A 55 -59.47 -4.35 -24.23
CA PRO A 55 -59.49 -5.56 -25.05
C PRO A 55 -58.87 -6.75 -24.30
N VAL A 56 -59.40 -7.95 -24.56
CA VAL A 56 -58.73 -9.20 -24.10
C VAL A 56 -57.35 -9.29 -24.69
N GLY A 57 -56.33 -9.59 -23.86
CA GLY A 57 -54.94 -9.63 -24.27
C GLY A 57 -54.15 -8.35 -24.02
N SER A 58 -54.78 -7.28 -23.44
CA SER A 58 -54.06 -6.06 -23.09
C SER A 58 -53.07 -6.31 -21.92
N THR A 59 -51.92 -5.68 -21.99
CA THR A 59 -50.93 -5.68 -20.92
C THR A 59 -51.23 -4.66 -19.83
N VAL A 60 -50.63 -4.83 -18.63
CA VAL A 60 -50.74 -3.85 -17.55
C VAL A 60 -50.35 -2.45 -18.01
N ARG A 61 -49.30 -2.31 -18.84
CA ARG A 61 -48.88 -1.00 -19.39
C ARG A 61 -49.98 -0.35 -20.22
N GLU A 62 -50.58 -1.11 -21.15
CA GLU A 62 -51.69 -0.59 -22.01
C GLU A 62 -52.93 -0.20 -21.21
N VAL A 63 -53.22 -0.94 -20.14
CA VAL A 63 -54.29 -0.60 -19.21
C VAL A 63 -54.03 0.75 -18.52
N LEU A 64 -52.82 0.97 -18.02
CA LEU A 64 -52.44 2.22 -17.36
C LEU A 64 -52.48 3.40 -18.33
N GLU A 65 -51.94 3.22 -19.54
CA GLU A 65 -51.97 4.27 -20.59
C GLU A 65 -53.41 4.67 -20.98
N ARG A 66 -54.29 3.69 -21.04
CA ARG A 66 -55.72 3.93 -21.39
C ARG A 66 -56.48 4.74 -20.34
N VAL A 67 -56.08 4.63 -19.05
CA VAL A 67 -56.64 5.47 -18.00
C VAL A 67 -55.90 6.82 -17.82
N GLY A 68 -54.95 7.11 -18.72
CA GLY A 68 -54.16 8.34 -18.72
C GLY A 68 -53.00 8.35 -17.72
N LEU A 69 -52.57 7.17 -17.27
CA LEU A 69 -51.43 7.02 -16.34
C LEU A 69 -50.21 6.59 -17.14
N THR A 70 -49.22 7.46 -17.21
CA THR A 70 -47.90 7.13 -17.84
C THR A 70 -46.95 6.70 -16.73
N PRO A 71 -46.49 5.41 -16.74
CA PRO A 71 -45.49 4.96 -15.79
C PRO A 71 -44.15 5.66 -15.99
N GLN A 72 -43.53 6.10 -14.92
CA GLN A 72 -42.16 6.63 -14.93
C GLN A 72 -41.13 5.48 -14.87
N PRO A 73 -39.83 5.70 -15.21
CA PRO A 73 -38.83 4.65 -15.28
C PRO A 73 -38.63 3.85 -13.98
N LEU A 74 -38.88 4.46 -12.83
CA LEU A 74 -38.72 3.82 -11.52
C LEU A 74 -40.04 3.26 -10.97
N ASP A 75 -41.18 3.60 -11.53
CA ASP A 75 -42.48 3.13 -11.05
C ASP A 75 -42.59 1.62 -11.09
N ARG A 76 -43.35 1.06 -10.18
CA ARG A 76 -43.59 -0.39 -10.07
C ARG A 76 -45.07 -0.67 -10.25
N SER A 77 -45.38 -1.78 -10.84
CA SER A 77 -46.75 -2.25 -10.93
C SER A 77 -46.89 -3.69 -10.44
N GLU A 78 -48.01 -3.98 -9.86
CA GLU A 78 -48.44 -5.32 -9.51
C GLU A 78 -49.83 -5.56 -10.09
N PRO A 79 -49.96 -6.46 -11.09
CA PRO A 79 -48.89 -7.28 -11.76
C PRO A 79 -47.87 -6.45 -12.55
N PRO A 80 -46.74 -7.07 -12.98
CA PRO A 80 -45.68 -6.39 -13.76
C PRO A 80 -46.19 -5.80 -15.07
N PHE A 81 -45.62 -4.68 -15.53
CA PHE A 81 -46.05 -3.93 -16.73
C PHE A 81 -46.24 -4.76 -18.01
N TYR A 82 -45.49 -5.83 -18.17
CA TYR A 82 -45.53 -6.70 -19.35
C TYR A 82 -46.58 -7.83 -19.26
N GLN A 83 -47.19 -8.00 -18.09
CA GLN A 83 -48.16 -9.08 -17.87
C GLN A 83 -49.51 -8.73 -18.54
N VAL A 84 -50.14 -9.74 -19.15
CA VAL A 84 -51.48 -9.62 -19.70
C VAL A 84 -52.50 -9.71 -18.57
N VAL A 85 -53.42 -8.74 -18.53
CA VAL A 85 -54.43 -8.65 -17.47
C VAL A 85 -55.63 -9.59 -17.73
N LYS A 86 -56.28 -9.99 -16.63
CA LYS A 86 -57.48 -10.86 -16.65
C LYS A 86 -58.70 -10.11 -16.22
N GLU A 87 -59.89 -10.68 -16.46
CA GLU A 87 -61.16 -10.15 -16.02
C GLU A 87 -61.18 -9.96 -14.51
N GLY A 88 -61.56 -8.76 -14.05
CA GLY A 88 -61.65 -8.38 -12.64
C GLY A 88 -60.31 -8.18 -11.93
N GLU A 89 -59.19 -8.28 -12.60
CA GLU A 89 -57.87 -8.13 -11.98
C GLU A 89 -57.62 -6.73 -11.46
N LEU A 90 -56.89 -6.62 -10.35
CA LEU A 90 -56.50 -5.33 -9.79
C LEU A 90 -55.07 -5.02 -10.22
N VAL A 91 -54.88 -3.95 -10.97
CA VAL A 91 -53.58 -3.40 -11.31
C VAL A 91 -53.24 -2.27 -10.33
N GLN A 92 -52.20 -2.46 -9.57
CA GLN A 92 -51.68 -1.45 -8.65
C GLN A 92 -50.45 -0.79 -9.27
N LEU A 93 -50.47 0.54 -9.41
CA LEU A 93 -49.32 1.34 -9.81
C LEU A 93 -48.77 2.06 -8.58
N LYS A 94 -47.52 1.79 -8.21
CA LYS A 94 -46.79 2.49 -7.16
C LYS A 94 -45.84 3.50 -7.78
N ARG A 95 -46.05 4.76 -7.43
CA ARG A 95 -45.18 5.86 -7.87
C ARG A 95 -43.87 5.80 -7.11
N VAL A 96 -42.76 5.63 -7.83
CA VAL A 96 -41.42 5.59 -7.22
C VAL A 96 -40.60 6.78 -7.68
N ARG A 97 -40.13 7.57 -6.71
CA ARG A 97 -39.14 8.62 -6.96
C ARG A 97 -37.91 8.40 -6.13
N GLU A 98 -36.79 8.80 -6.65
CA GLU A 98 -35.53 8.86 -5.91
C GLU A 98 -35.15 10.31 -5.61
N GLU A 99 -34.52 10.49 -4.46
CA GLU A 99 -34.00 11.76 -4.01
C GLU A 99 -32.60 11.54 -3.42
N PHE A 100 -31.70 12.48 -3.65
CA PHE A 100 -30.36 12.45 -3.07
C PHE A 100 -30.31 13.49 -1.96
N ILE A 101 -30.16 13.00 -0.74
CA ILE A 101 -30.09 13.83 0.46
C ILE A 101 -28.66 13.77 0.99
N THR A 102 -28.05 14.94 1.16
CA THR A 102 -26.72 15.05 1.73
C THR A 102 -26.83 15.55 3.16
N GLU A 103 -26.23 14.81 4.08
CA GLU A 103 -26.21 15.12 5.51
C GLU A 103 -24.74 15.19 5.98
N GLU A 104 -24.44 16.20 6.80
CA GLU A 104 -23.17 16.29 7.49
C GLU A 104 -23.30 15.55 8.83
N VAL A 105 -22.37 14.58 9.06
CA VAL A 105 -22.33 13.79 10.28
C VAL A 105 -21.00 13.97 11.00
N ILE A 106 -21.04 13.89 12.31
CA ILE A 106 -19.84 13.90 13.13
C ILE A 106 -19.16 12.54 12.98
N LEU A 107 -17.86 12.56 12.64
CA LEU A 107 -17.00 11.39 12.68
C LEU A 107 -16.32 11.36 14.06
N PRO A 108 -16.74 10.49 14.98
CA PRO A 108 -16.18 10.46 16.32
C PRO A 108 -14.71 10.08 16.28
N PHE A 109 -13.91 10.66 17.16
CA PHE A 109 -12.54 10.25 17.34
C PHE A 109 -12.45 8.89 18.04
N GLU A 110 -11.40 8.15 17.75
CA GLU A 110 -11.07 6.90 18.43
C GLU A 110 -10.16 7.17 19.63
N GLN A 111 -10.33 6.41 20.72
CA GLN A 111 -9.41 6.42 21.84
C GLN A 111 -8.36 5.33 21.67
N GLN A 112 -7.08 5.72 21.64
CA GLN A 112 -5.95 4.81 21.57
C GLN A 112 -5.26 4.74 22.93
N LEU A 113 -5.15 3.53 23.48
CA LEU A 113 -4.39 3.24 24.69
C LEU A 113 -3.02 2.71 24.28
N VAL A 114 -1.99 3.45 24.62
CA VAL A 114 -0.61 3.09 24.29
C VAL A 114 0.16 2.82 25.59
N ARG A 115 0.72 1.62 25.68
CA ARG A 115 1.56 1.26 26.84
C ARG A 115 2.86 2.06 26.81
N SER A 116 3.23 2.64 27.93
CA SER A 116 4.46 3.41 28.10
C SER A 116 5.20 3.00 29.36
N GLU A 117 6.44 2.59 29.16
CA GLU A 117 7.33 2.23 30.27
C GLU A 117 7.88 3.46 31.02
N SER A 118 7.67 4.66 30.50
CA SER A 118 8.04 5.90 31.17
C SER A 118 7.09 6.29 32.33
N LEU A 119 5.94 5.61 32.40
CA LEU A 119 4.94 5.87 33.44
C LEU A 119 4.83 4.69 34.40
N PRO A 120 4.61 4.96 35.72
CA PRO A 120 4.33 3.91 36.69
C PRO A 120 3.14 3.03 36.25
N LEU A 121 3.21 1.74 36.57
CA LEU A 121 2.14 0.79 36.29
C LEU A 121 0.80 1.32 36.86
N GLY A 122 -0.24 1.34 36.01
CA GLY A 122 -1.58 1.81 36.35
C GLY A 122 -1.78 3.32 36.29
N SER A 123 -0.73 4.12 36.01
CA SER A 123 -0.91 5.54 35.69
C SER A 123 -1.31 5.76 34.24
N THR A 124 -2.03 6.85 33.97
CA THR A 124 -2.39 7.28 32.61
C THR A 124 -1.99 8.72 32.39
N LEU A 125 -1.53 9.04 31.19
CA LEU A 125 -1.21 10.39 30.76
C LEU A 125 -1.85 10.67 29.41
N LEU A 126 -2.64 11.73 29.33
CA LEU A 126 -3.19 12.21 28.09
C LEU A 126 -2.10 12.91 27.27
N ILE A 127 -1.76 12.35 26.11
CA ILE A 127 -0.74 12.89 25.19
C ILE A 127 -1.37 13.73 24.09
N GLN A 128 -2.52 13.29 23.62
CA GLN A 128 -3.23 13.96 22.54
C GLN A 128 -4.72 13.96 22.85
N GLU A 129 -5.31 15.14 22.82
CA GLU A 129 -6.76 15.28 22.92
C GLU A 129 -7.42 14.80 21.63
N GLY A 130 -8.51 14.03 21.76
CA GLY A 130 -9.33 13.62 20.62
C GLY A 130 -10.12 14.80 20.06
N LYS A 131 -10.20 14.89 18.75
CA LYS A 131 -11.05 15.84 18.05
C LYS A 131 -11.91 15.11 17.05
N ASN A 132 -13.24 15.31 17.13
CA ASN A 132 -14.15 14.74 16.15
C ASN A 132 -13.90 15.36 14.77
N GLY A 133 -13.93 14.51 13.76
CA GLY A 133 -13.97 14.92 12.37
C GLY A 133 -15.40 15.19 11.88
N ARG A 134 -15.53 15.53 10.61
CA ARG A 134 -16.81 15.74 9.92
C ARG A 134 -16.81 14.99 8.60
N GLN A 135 -17.91 14.33 8.33
CA GLN A 135 -18.11 13.57 7.10
C GLN A 135 -19.44 13.96 6.47
N GLU A 136 -19.42 14.18 5.18
CA GLU A 136 -20.62 14.37 4.37
C GLU A 136 -21.04 13.02 3.81
N ILE A 137 -22.29 12.63 4.08
CA ILE A 137 -22.87 11.38 3.56
C ILE A 137 -24.03 11.75 2.64
N THR A 138 -23.95 11.29 1.39
CA THR A 138 -25.06 11.40 0.44
C THR A 138 -25.83 10.09 0.43
N TYR A 139 -27.11 10.18 0.74
CA TYR A 139 -28.05 9.09 0.71
C TYR A 139 -28.88 9.14 -0.58
N ARG A 140 -29.10 7.99 -1.18
CA ARG A 140 -30.17 7.78 -2.14
C ARG A 140 -31.39 7.29 -1.38
N VAL A 141 -32.44 8.09 -1.40
CA VAL A 141 -33.72 7.80 -0.72
C VAL A 141 -34.76 7.47 -1.78
N LEU A 142 -35.43 6.32 -1.62
CA LEU A 142 -36.52 5.90 -2.49
C LEU A 142 -37.84 6.10 -1.76
N TYR A 143 -38.77 6.76 -2.43
CA TYR A 143 -40.13 6.96 -1.97
C TYR A 143 -41.10 6.18 -2.85
N GLU A 144 -41.96 5.37 -2.25
CA GLU A 144 -43.10 4.72 -2.91
C GLU A 144 -44.38 5.39 -2.43
N ASP A 145 -45.16 5.94 -3.35
CA ASP A 145 -46.40 6.70 -3.05
C ASP A 145 -46.21 7.81 -2.00
N GLY A 146 -45.02 8.43 -1.99
CA GLY A 146 -44.66 9.51 -1.07
C GLY A 146 -44.11 9.05 0.28
N ILE A 147 -44.06 7.75 0.54
CA ILE A 147 -43.52 7.16 1.78
C ILE A 147 -42.09 6.71 1.51
N GLU A 148 -41.13 7.05 2.39
CA GLU A 148 -39.75 6.55 2.33
C GLU A 148 -39.75 5.04 2.56
N THR A 149 -39.25 4.29 1.58
CA THR A 149 -39.20 2.81 1.61
C THR A 149 -37.80 2.28 1.69
N ALA A 150 -36.81 3.06 1.22
CA ALA A 150 -35.42 2.66 1.29
C ALA A 150 -34.49 3.87 1.35
N ARG A 151 -33.41 3.74 2.15
CA ARG A 151 -32.33 4.72 2.23
C ARG A 151 -31.01 3.98 2.11
N SER A 152 -30.16 4.38 1.18
CA SER A 152 -28.85 3.77 0.96
C SER A 152 -27.77 4.83 0.79
N VAL A 153 -26.60 4.58 1.36
CA VAL A 153 -25.42 5.47 1.20
C VAL A 153 -24.84 5.27 -0.20
N VAL A 154 -24.69 6.35 -0.95
CA VAL A 154 -24.11 6.35 -2.31
C VAL A 154 -22.76 7.07 -2.38
N LYS A 155 -22.51 7.98 -1.42
CA LYS A 155 -21.26 8.73 -1.38
C LYS A 155 -20.90 9.07 0.07
N ARG A 156 -19.62 9.04 0.39
CA ARG A 156 -19.06 9.55 1.64
C ARG A 156 -17.87 10.43 1.29
N VAL A 157 -17.79 11.60 1.90
CA VAL A 157 -16.67 12.53 1.75
C VAL A 157 -16.28 12.99 3.14
N THR A 158 -15.05 12.70 3.54
CA THR A 158 -14.50 13.24 4.77
C THR A 158 -14.14 14.70 4.56
N LEU A 159 -14.79 15.59 5.29
CA LEU A 159 -14.56 17.03 5.26
C LEU A 159 -13.42 17.42 6.20
N GLU A 160 -13.40 16.78 7.36
CA GLU A 160 -12.38 16.97 8.39
C GLU A 160 -12.07 15.61 9.03
N GLU A 161 -10.80 15.19 9.02
CA GLU A 161 -10.37 13.94 9.65
C GLU A 161 -10.51 14.01 11.17
N ALA A 162 -10.97 12.92 11.78
CA ALA A 162 -11.01 12.82 13.21
C ALA A 162 -9.57 12.65 13.75
N GLN A 163 -9.23 13.37 14.80
CA GLN A 163 -7.95 13.23 15.50
C GLN A 163 -8.14 12.30 16.69
N PRO A 164 -7.43 11.15 16.76
CA PRO A 164 -7.59 10.21 17.86
C PRO A 164 -7.13 10.81 19.20
N GLN A 165 -7.79 10.42 20.27
CA GLN A 165 -7.31 10.65 21.64
C GLN A 165 -6.26 9.60 21.98
N ILE A 166 -5.10 10.03 22.50
CA ILE A 166 -4.02 9.12 22.88
C ILE A 166 -3.78 9.23 24.39
N LEU A 167 -4.01 8.10 25.07
CA LEU A 167 -3.71 7.91 26.47
C LEU A 167 -2.51 6.96 26.62
N LEU A 168 -1.41 7.43 27.23
CA LEU A 168 -0.37 6.52 27.68
C LEU A 168 -0.83 5.82 28.95
N VAL A 169 -0.68 4.51 28.97
CA VAL A 169 -0.92 3.65 30.15
C VAL A 169 0.41 3.14 30.64
N GLY A 170 0.73 3.42 31.90
CA GLY A 170 1.99 3.04 32.52
C GLY A 170 2.22 1.52 32.49
N ALA A 171 3.37 1.13 31.95
CA ALA A 171 3.87 -0.24 31.89
C ALA A 171 5.35 -0.25 32.28
N GLN A 172 5.69 0.39 33.42
CA GLN A 172 7.06 0.66 33.83
C GLN A 172 7.96 -0.58 33.69
N SER A 173 8.94 -0.50 32.77
CA SER A 173 10.06 -1.43 32.75
C SER A 173 11.14 -0.93 33.74
N SER A 174 11.88 -1.87 34.32
CA SER A 174 12.92 -1.60 35.30
C SER A 174 14.24 -1.08 34.70
N SER A 175 14.27 -0.74 33.41
CA SER A 175 15.52 -0.28 32.78
C SER A 175 15.83 1.18 33.12
N PRO A 176 17.03 1.47 33.64
CA PRO A 176 17.43 2.84 33.96
C PRO A 176 17.49 3.69 32.69
N PRO A 177 17.16 4.99 32.76
CA PRO A 177 17.30 5.91 31.63
C PRO A 177 18.74 5.96 31.12
N VAL A 178 18.91 5.92 29.82
CA VAL A 178 20.20 6.04 29.13
C VAL A 178 20.20 7.35 28.32
N ALA A 179 21.22 8.17 28.48
CA ALA A 179 21.43 9.34 27.62
C ALA A 179 21.75 8.89 26.19
N ILE A 180 21.09 9.47 25.20
CA ILE A 180 21.29 9.14 23.80
C ILE A 180 21.60 10.38 22.96
N PRO A 181 22.59 10.30 22.05
CA PRO A 181 22.86 11.35 21.08
C PRO A 181 21.83 11.30 19.94
N GLY A 182 21.54 12.45 19.33
CA GLY A 182 20.67 12.52 18.18
C GLY A 182 19.23 12.13 18.47
N ARG A 183 18.59 11.51 17.48
CA ARG A 183 17.17 11.11 17.51
C ARG A 183 17.03 9.64 17.16
N LEU A 184 16.39 8.88 18.03
CA LEU A 184 16.05 7.49 17.81
C LEU A 184 14.54 7.38 17.63
N VAL A 185 14.11 6.81 16.50
CA VAL A 185 12.71 6.52 16.21
C VAL A 185 12.46 5.02 16.23
N TYR A 186 11.27 4.63 16.65
CA TYR A 186 10.84 3.24 16.61
C TYR A 186 9.36 3.11 16.24
N LEU A 187 9.03 2.00 15.57
CA LEU A 187 7.69 1.63 15.19
C LEU A 187 7.15 0.62 16.20
N SER A 188 6.06 0.96 16.86
CA SER A 188 5.34 0.10 17.81
C SER A 188 3.86 0.12 17.51
N SER A 189 3.26 -1.06 17.28
CA SER A 189 1.83 -1.22 17.02
C SER A 189 1.27 -0.29 15.93
N GLY A 190 2.00 -0.13 14.82
CA GLY A 190 1.60 0.73 13.71
C GLY A 190 1.73 2.24 13.96
N ASN A 191 2.36 2.65 15.07
CA ASN A 191 2.61 4.04 15.42
C ASN A 191 4.10 4.34 15.51
N ALA A 192 4.51 5.54 15.07
CA ALA A 192 5.88 6.00 15.19
C ALA A 192 6.11 6.79 16.48
N TRP A 193 7.19 6.47 17.16
CA TRP A 193 7.64 7.11 18.39
C TRP A 193 9.06 7.62 18.23
N ILE A 194 9.42 8.62 19.02
CA ILE A 194 10.76 9.19 19.03
C ILE A 194 11.28 9.32 20.47
N MET A 195 12.57 9.01 20.64
CA MET A 195 13.38 9.30 21.83
C MET A 195 14.42 10.35 21.47
N GLU A 196 14.61 11.34 22.34
CA GLU A 196 15.56 12.44 22.13
C GLU A 196 16.21 12.81 23.48
N GLY A 197 17.54 12.90 23.49
CA GLY A 197 18.33 13.19 24.69
C GLY A 197 18.42 12.04 25.68
N THR A 198 17.36 11.29 25.92
CA THR A 198 17.35 10.12 26.81
C THR A 198 16.28 9.12 26.42
N THR A 199 16.50 7.84 26.72
CA THR A 199 15.52 6.77 26.47
C THR A 199 14.25 6.88 27.31
N ALA A 200 14.24 7.68 28.36
CA ALA A 200 13.07 7.96 29.18
C ALA A 200 12.11 8.98 28.54
N LEU A 201 12.62 9.89 27.73
CA LEU A 201 11.80 10.89 27.02
C LEU A 201 11.30 10.30 25.70
N ARG A 202 10.12 9.71 25.74
CA ARG A 202 9.45 9.10 24.60
C ARG A 202 8.21 9.90 24.24
N ARG A 203 8.11 10.36 23.00
CA ARG A 203 6.91 11.04 22.51
C ARG A 203 6.39 10.40 21.24
N PRO A 204 5.09 10.41 21.02
CA PRO A 204 4.52 9.97 19.74
C PRO A 204 4.92 10.94 18.63
N LEU A 205 5.17 10.41 17.43
CA LEU A 205 5.48 11.18 16.24
C LEU A 205 4.36 11.01 15.19
N VAL A 206 3.87 9.78 15.00
CA VAL A 206 2.72 9.46 14.14
C VAL A 206 1.89 8.41 14.86
N THR A 207 0.57 8.65 14.99
CA THR A 207 -0.32 7.87 15.84
C THR A 207 -1.55 7.34 15.09
N THR A 208 -1.40 7.17 13.77
CA THR A 208 -2.51 6.71 12.92
C THR A 208 -2.78 5.20 13.00
N GLY A 209 -1.86 4.43 13.62
CA GLY A 209 -2.00 2.98 13.81
C GLY A 209 -1.84 2.13 12.55
N ASP A 210 -1.58 2.74 11.42
CA ASP A 210 -1.58 2.12 10.10
C ASP A 210 -0.22 2.08 9.40
N LEU A 211 0.87 2.41 10.10
CA LEU A 211 2.19 2.27 9.54
C LEU A 211 2.50 0.78 9.29
N ASP A 212 2.93 0.45 8.06
CA ASP A 212 3.21 -0.94 7.65
C ASP A 212 4.67 -1.37 7.89
N GLY A 213 5.56 -0.42 8.21
CA GLY A 213 6.98 -0.66 8.49
C GLY A 213 7.81 -1.08 7.26
N ARG A 214 7.31 -0.97 6.05
CA ARG A 214 8.09 -1.24 4.82
C ARG A 214 9.17 -0.18 4.62
N VAL A 215 8.80 1.07 4.81
CA VAL A 215 9.73 2.20 4.89
C VAL A 215 9.59 2.84 6.28
N PHE A 216 10.72 3.02 6.95
CA PHE A 216 10.78 3.66 8.26
C PHE A 216 12.21 4.16 8.48
N VAL A 217 12.54 5.38 8.02
CA VAL A 217 13.92 5.88 7.99
C VAL A 217 13.99 7.39 8.26
N LEU A 218 14.89 7.79 9.14
CA LEU A 218 15.19 9.19 9.42
C LEU A 218 16.04 9.81 8.31
N SER A 219 15.84 11.10 8.06
CA SER A 219 16.77 11.88 7.23
C SER A 219 18.16 11.92 7.88
N PRO A 220 19.24 12.17 7.12
CA PRO A 220 20.61 12.14 7.63
C PRO A 220 20.87 13.00 8.89
N ARG A 221 20.13 14.12 9.06
CA ARG A 221 20.18 14.96 10.28
C ARG A 221 19.13 14.60 11.32
N GLY A 222 18.28 13.61 11.07
CA GLY A 222 17.17 13.28 11.94
C GLY A 222 16.01 14.27 11.91
N ASP A 223 15.95 15.23 10.95
CA ASP A 223 14.94 16.28 10.92
C ASP A 223 13.56 15.81 10.43
N TYR A 224 13.53 14.71 9.68
CA TYR A 224 12.32 14.09 9.14
C TYR A 224 12.36 12.58 9.30
N LEU A 225 11.18 11.98 9.55
CA LEU A 225 10.94 10.55 9.37
C LEU A 225 10.19 10.33 8.06
N LEU A 226 10.70 9.45 7.21
CA LEU A 226 10.04 8.90 6.02
C LEU A 226 9.42 7.56 6.38
N PHE A 227 8.15 7.34 6.02
CA PHE A 227 7.45 6.11 6.39
C PHE A 227 6.32 5.79 5.42
N THR A 228 5.90 4.53 5.40
CA THR A 228 4.74 4.06 4.64
C THR A 228 3.55 3.79 5.54
N ARG A 229 2.35 4.12 5.04
CA ARG A 229 1.05 3.83 5.63
C ARG A 229 0.31 2.82 4.76
N LYS A 230 -0.37 1.86 5.38
CA LYS A 230 -1.30 0.96 4.68
C LYS A 230 -2.33 1.77 3.92
N SER A 231 -2.67 1.37 2.72
CA SER A 231 -3.75 1.99 1.98
C SER A 231 -5.11 1.61 2.57
N THR A 232 -6.08 2.50 2.43
CA THR A 232 -7.50 2.21 2.71
C THR A 232 -8.20 1.52 1.54
N ARG A 233 -7.53 1.43 0.37
CA ARG A 233 -8.03 0.72 -0.80
C ARG A 233 -7.72 -0.78 -0.70
N PRO A 234 -8.39 -1.64 -1.49
CA PRO A 234 -8.03 -3.05 -1.57
C PRO A 234 -6.54 -3.22 -1.94
N PRO A 235 -5.80 -4.15 -1.31
CA PRO A 235 -4.36 -4.34 -1.58
C PRO A 235 -4.02 -4.66 -3.05
N ALA A 236 -4.98 -5.20 -3.81
CA ALA A 236 -4.82 -5.43 -5.25
C ALA A 236 -4.88 -4.14 -6.10
N GLU A 237 -5.31 -3.02 -5.52
CA GLU A 237 -5.36 -1.70 -6.16
C GLU A 237 -4.24 -0.80 -5.65
N GLU A 238 -4.06 -0.74 -4.33
CA GLU A 238 -3.05 0.09 -3.68
C GLU A 238 -2.60 -0.54 -2.36
N ILE A 239 -1.31 -0.82 -2.23
CA ILE A 239 -0.73 -1.49 -1.06
C ILE A 239 -0.51 -0.49 0.08
N ASN A 240 0.16 0.61 -0.23
CA ASN A 240 0.55 1.65 0.74
C ASN A 240 0.77 2.99 0.05
N THR A 241 0.96 4.01 0.87
CA THR A 241 1.34 5.35 0.46
C THR A 241 2.55 5.83 1.26
N LEU A 242 3.41 6.64 0.63
CA LEU A 242 4.64 7.17 1.23
C LEU A 242 4.39 8.57 1.83
N TRP A 243 4.84 8.75 3.07
CA TRP A 243 4.64 9.95 3.88
C TRP A 243 5.94 10.42 4.53
N ALA A 244 5.99 11.68 4.91
CA ALA A 244 7.04 12.20 5.77
C ALA A 244 6.43 13.05 6.90
N VAL A 245 7.17 13.14 8.02
CA VAL A 245 6.83 13.99 9.15
C VAL A 245 8.09 14.64 9.69
N SER A 246 7.99 15.92 10.10
CA SER A 246 9.08 16.58 10.82
C SER A 246 9.21 16.01 12.21
N THR A 247 10.44 15.82 12.68
CA THR A 247 10.73 15.42 14.06
C THR A 247 10.67 16.59 15.05
N ASP A 248 10.60 17.83 14.55
CA ASP A 248 10.37 19.03 15.38
C ASP A 248 8.93 19.02 15.92
N PRO A 249 8.72 19.02 17.26
CA PRO A 249 7.38 18.97 17.86
C PRO A 249 6.43 20.06 17.37
N GLN A 250 6.95 21.24 17.03
CA GLN A 250 6.13 22.36 16.53
C GLN A 250 5.68 22.21 15.08
N LYS A 251 6.27 21.26 14.34
CA LYS A 251 6.04 21.02 12.90
C LYS A 251 5.69 19.57 12.61
N ALA A 252 5.37 18.77 13.61
CA ALA A 252 5.16 17.32 13.50
C ALA A 252 3.79 16.96 12.87
N THR A 253 3.44 17.58 11.74
CA THR A 253 2.27 17.21 10.96
C THR A 253 2.69 16.33 9.78
N PRO A 254 2.22 15.08 9.69
CA PRO A 254 2.52 14.21 8.56
C PRO A 254 1.98 14.77 7.24
N PHE A 255 2.76 14.62 6.17
CA PHE A 255 2.35 15.03 4.82
C PHE A 255 2.71 13.97 3.78
N PRO A 256 1.88 13.80 2.72
CA PRO A 256 2.10 12.78 1.70
C PRO A 256 3.24 13.16 0.74
N ILE A 257 4.02 12.17 0.33
CA ILE A 257 5.06 12.30 -0.71
C ILE A 257 4.44 12.19 -2.12
N ARG A 258 3.17 11.83 -2.23
CA ARG A 258 2.45 11.57 -3.49
C ARG A 258 3.03 10.39 -4.26
N ALA A 259 3.49 9.38 -3.54
CA ALA A 259 3.94 8.10 -4.04
C ALA A 259 3.13 6.99 -3.38
N ALA A 260 2.74 5.99 -4.15
CA ALA A 260 2.03 4.81 -3.70
C ALA A 260 2.79 3.55 -4.09
N ASN A 261 2.45 2.42 -3.45
CA ASN A 261 3.00 1.10 -3.75
C ASN A 261 4.52 1.03 -3.58
N VAL A 262 5.03 1.62 -2.51
CA VAL A 262 6.45 1.64 -2.17
C VAL A 262 6.74 0.46 -1.24
N VAL A 263 7.36 -0.60 -1.78
CA VAL A 263 7.54 -1.87 -1.07
C VAL A 263 9.00 -2.17 -0.74
N HIS A 264 9.90 -1.93 -1.70
CA HIS A 264 11.29 -2.35 -1.60
C HIS A 264 12.24 -1.27 -1.09
N PHE A 265 12.02 -0.04 -1.52
CA PHE A 265 12.99 1.00 -1.28
C PHE A 265 12.36 2.39 -1.23
N ALA A 266 12.63 3.12 -0.18
CA ALA A 266 12.64 4.57 -0.12
C ALA A 266 13.65 5.01 0.93
N ASP A 267 14.51 5.97 0.59
CA ASP A 267 15.53 6.49 1.49
C ASP A 267 15.92 7.94 1.09
N TRP A 268 16.65 8.60 1.96
CA TRP A 268 17.09 9.97 1.81
C TRP A 268 18.42 10.06 1.07
N LEU A 269 18.43 10.70 -0.10
CA LEU A 269 19.68 11.07 -0.80
C LEU A 269 20.45 12.14 -0.02
N ASN A 270 19.72 13.04 0.61
CA ASN A 270 20.19 14.08 1.53
C ASN A 270 19.00 14.55 2.39
N ASN A 271 19.16 15.57 3.22
CA ASN A 271 18.09 16.02 4.14
C ASN A 271 16.80 16.53 3.46
N THR A 272 16.83 16.80 2.16
CA THR A 272 15.70 17.39 1.43
C THR A 272 15.30 16.60 0.20
N THR A 273 15.97 15.51 -0.09
CA THR A 273 15.70 14.71 -1.30
C THR A 273 15.53 13.24 -0.95
N VAL A 274 14.43 12.68 -1.37
CA VAL A 274 14.09 11.26 -1.20
C VAL A 274 14.18 10.56 -2.56
N LEU A 275 14.74 9.34 -2.55
CA LEU A 275 14.66 8.37 -3.64
C LEU A 275 13.70 7.25 -3.24
N TYR A 276 12.90 6.75 -4.18
CA TYR A 276 12.01 5.61 -3.95
C TYR A 276 11.75 4.82 -5.24
N SER A 277 11.42 3.54 -5.08
CA SER A 277 10.96 2.66 -6.16
C SER A 277 9.53 2.20 -5.91
N THR A 278 8.84 1.77 -6.97
CA THR A 278 7.43 1.38 -6.90
C THR A 278 7.21 -0.06 -7.35
N VAL A 279 6.05 -0.59 -7.01
CA VAL A 279 5.56 -1.88 -7.50
C VAL A 279 4.18 -1.72 -8.11
N GLU A 280 3.79 -2.65 -8.96
CA GLU A 280 2.43 -2.79 -9.44
C GLU A 280 1.68 -3.80 -8.56
N PRO A 281 0.56 -3.44 -7.92
CA PRO A 281 -0.25 -4.38 -7.16
C PRO A 281 -0.79 -5.52 -8.03
N ARG A 282 -0.86 -6.74 -7.49
CA ARG A 282 -1.32 -7.95 -8.17
C ARG A 282 -2.20 -8.77 -7.23
N GLN A 283 -3.11 -9.56 -7.79
CA GLN A 283 -3.91 -10.52 -7.01
C GLN A 283 -3.12 -11.78 -6.66
N ALA A 284 -2.21 -12.20 -7.54
CA ALA A 284 -1.36 -13.36 -7.29
C ALA A 284 -0.27 -13.05 -6.27
N ALA A 285 0.14 -14.05 -5.48
CA ALA A 285 1.27 -13.92 -4.56
C ALA A 285 2.55 -13.46 -5.31
N PRO A 286 3.32 -12.54 -4.74
CA PRO A 286 3.31 -11.98 -3.39
C PRO A 286 2.35 -10.78 -3.20
N GLY A 287 1.42 -10.52 -4.11
CA GLY A 287 0.50 -9.38 -4.10
C GLY A 287 1.03 -8.17 -4.87
N TRP A 288 2.18 -8.26 -5.52
CA TRP A 288 2.81 -7.19 -6.29
C TRP A 288 3.84 -7.72 -7.30
N GLN A 289 4.17 -6.87 -8.25
CA GLN A 289 5.30 -7.02 -9.18
C GLN A 289 6.15 -5.76 -9.17
N ALA A 290 7.46 -5.88 -9.02
CA ALA A 290 8.36 -4.73 -9.01
C ALA A 290 8.43 -4.03 -10.37
N ASN A 291 8.38 -2.71 -10.36
CA ASN A 291 8.60 -1.87 -11.55
C ASN A 291 10.11 -1.71 -11.85
N ASN A 292 10.99 -1.96 -10.89
CA ASN A 292 12.43 -1.72 -10.99
C ASN A 292 12.77 -0.31 -11.47
N ASP A 293 11.92 0.63 -11.12
CA ASP A 293 12.04 2.06 -11.39
C ASP A 293 12.77 2.78 -10.26
N LEU A 294 13.07 4.05 -10.46
CA LEU A 294 13.59 4.91 -9.41
C LEU A 294 13.08 6.34 -9.63
N TYR A 295 12.56 6.94 -8.56
CA TYR A 295 12.09 8.32 -8.54
C TYR A 295 12.89 9.15 -7.55
N ARG A 296 12.95 10.46 -7.83
CA ARG A 296 13.49 11.47 -6.94
C ARG A 296 12.41 12.50 -6.62
N VAL A 297 12.28 12.88 -5.35
CA VAL A 297 11.36 13.93 -4.92
C VAL A 297 12.04 14.85 -3.91
N THR A 298 11.82 16.15 -4.05
CA THR A 298 12.33 17.16 -3.10
C THR A 298 11.30 17.41 -2.02
N ILE A 299 11.73 17.41 -0.76
CA ILE A 299 10.94 17.70 0.41
C ILE A 299 11.15 19.15 0.82
N TYR A 300 10.08 19.87 1.01
CA TYR A 300 10.01 21.20 1.61
C TYR A 300 9.54 21.06 3.07
N THR A 301 9.39 22.16 3.79
CA THR A 301 9.12 22.14 5.25
C THR A 301 7.96 21.21 5.67
N ASN A 302 6.86 21.19 4.90
CA ASN A 302 5.67 20.38 5.21
C ASN A 302 4.96 19.87 3.94
N ARG A 303 5.68 19.74 2.85
CA ARG A 303 5.13 19.24 1.58
C ARG A 303 6.21 18.63 0.71
N ALA A 304 5.81 17.70 -0.16
CA ALA A 304 6.66 17.18 -1.22
C ALA A 304 6.46 17.96 -2.53
N GLY A 305 7.54 18.07 -3.30
CA GLY A 305 7.50 18.52 -4.68
C GLY A 305 6.89 17.47 -5.61
N THR A 306 6.94 17.74 -6.92
CA THR A 306 6.55 16.77 -7.93
C THR A 306 7.65 15.71 -8.07
N PRO A 307 7.32 14.40 -7.95
CA PRO A 307 8.29 13.34 -8.20
C PRO A 307 8.83 13.39 -9.63
N LYS A 308 10.15 13.23 -9.77
CA LYS A 308 10.84 13.12 -11.05
C LYS A 308 11.37 11.70 -11.20
N ARG A 309 11.03 11.02 -12.29
CA ARG A 309 11.53 9.69 -12.59
C ARG A 309 12.99 9.77 -13.04
N ILE A 310 13.83 8.89 -12.48
CA ILE A 310 15.24 8.69 -12.80
C ILE A 310 15.41 7.46 -13.68
N LEU A 311 14.87 6.32 -13.26
CA LEU A 311 14.89 5.07 -14.00
C LEU A 311 13.47 4.74 -14.48
N GLU A 312 13.33 4.40 -15.75
CA GLU A 312 12.09 3.89 -16.32
C GLU A 312 11.79 2.48 -15.76
N PRO A 313 10.50 2.11 -15.64
CA PRO A 313 10.14 0.75 -15.34
C PRO A 313 10.81 -0.23 -16.32
N ASN A 314 11.34 -1.32 -15.77
CA ASN A 314 12.08 -2.30 -16.57
C ASN A 314 11.95 -3.72 -15.97
N SER A 315 12.36 -4.73 -16.74
CA SER A 315 12.24 -6.14 -16.33
C SER A 315 13.04 -6.52 -15.09
N GLY A 316 14.04 -5.71 -14.69
CA GLY A 316 14.87 -6.02 -13.53
C GLY A 316 15.85 -7.17 -13.70
N GLY A 317 15.98 -7.74 -14.92
CA GLY A 317 16.85 -8.90 -15.19
C GLY A 317 16.25 -10.21 -14.71
N VAL A 318 17.11 -11.17 -14.37
CA VAL A 318 16.72 -12.48 -13.85
C VAL A 318 15.96 -12.31 -12.54
N TYR A 319 14.78 -12.93 -12.46
CA TYR A 319 13.88 -12.79 -11.30
C TYR A 319 13.53 -11.34 -10.93
N GLY A 320 13.58 -10.41 -11.89
CA GLY A 320 13.34 -8.99 -11.65
C GLY A 320 11.93 -8.64 -11.14
N TRP A 321 10.99 -9.59 -11.19
CA TRP A 321 9.69 -9.49 -10.53
C TRP A 321 9.83 -9.19 -9.02
N TRP A 322 10.86 -9.75 -8.36
CA TRP A 322 11.12 -9.62 -6.93
C TRP A 322 11.81 -8.30 -6.55
N GLY A 323 12.15 -7.49 -7.55
CA GLY A 323 12.56 -6.12 -7.37
C GLY A 323 14.06 -5.89 -7.25
N SER A 324 14.35 -4.61 -7.06
CA SER A 324 15.69 -4.09 -6.83
C SER A 324 15.75 -3.42 -5.46
N SER A 325 16.86 -3.59 -4.75
CA SER A 325 17.19 -2.83 -3.56
C SER A 325 18.24 -1.77 -3.92
N TYR A 326 18.30 -0.68 -3.14
CA TYR A 326 19.26 0.39 -3.34
C TYR A 326 19.92 0.77 -2.02
N ALA A 327 21.12 1.30 -2.09
CA ALA A 327 21.83 1.87 -0.94
C ALA A 327 22.46 3.20 -1.34
N ILE A 328 22.40 4.17 -0.44
CA ILE A 328 22.91 5.53 -0.65
C ILE A 328 24.14 5.74 0.22
N SER A 329 25.25 6.17 -0.40
CA SER A 329 26.48 6.47 0.34
C SER A 329 26.43 7.85 1.01
N ILE A 330 27.29 8.07 1.99
CA ILE A 330 27.50 9.38 2.61
C ILE A 330 27.87 10.48 1.59
N LEU A 331 28.40 10.10 0.42
CA LEU A 331 28.75 11.01 -0.67
C LEU A 331 27.62 11.21 -1.69
N GLY A 332 26.44 10.60 -1.46
CA GLY A 332 25.30 10.67 -2.38
C GLY A 332 25.39 9.74 -3.60
N GLN A 333 26.35 8.81 -3.63
CA GLN A 333 26.39 7.76 -4.64
C GLN A 333 25.30 6.73 -4.35
N VAL A 334 24.70 6.16 -5.40
CA VAL A 334 23.64 5.17 -5.28
C VAL A 334 24.10 3.85 -5.86
N ALA A 335 24.08 2.80 -5.06
CA ALA A 335 24.25 1.42 -5.50
C ALA A 335 22.89 0.74 -5.63
N TYR A 336 22.79 -0.24 -6.51
CA TYR A 336 21.64 -1.13 -6.61
C TYR A 336 22.06 -2.60 -6.48
N SER A 337 21.14 -3.42 -6.03
CA SER A 337 21.24 -4.89 -6.09
C SER A 337 19.98 -5.48 -6.68
N ARG A 338 20.15 -6.55 -7.43
CA ARG A 338 19.11 -7.40 -8.04
C ARG A 338 19.47 -8.86 -7.80
N PRO A 339 18.56 -9.81 -7.99
CA PRO A 339 18.89 -11.23 -7.82
C PRO A 339 20.14 -11.71 -8.58
N GLY A 340 20.44 -11.14 -9.76
CA GLY A 340 21.57 -11.56 -10.61
C GLY A 340 22.75 -10.58 -10.66
N GLU A 341 22.66 -9.39 -10.08
CA GLU A 341 23.74 -8.40 -10.22
C GLU A 341 23.72 -7.32 -9.15
N ILE A 342 24.88 -6.71 -8.92
CA ILE A 342 25.08 -5.52 -8.10
C ILE A 342 25.79 -4.46 -8.94
N GLY A 343 25.42 -3.20 -8.79
CA GLY A 343 26.02 -2.11 -9.55
C GLY A 343 25.75 -0.73 -8.99
N LEU A 344 26.07 0.30 -9.79
CA LEU A 344 25.86 1.71 -9.47
C LEU A 344 24.77 2.32 -10.34
N VAL A 345 24.08 3.31 -9.78
CA VAL A 345 23.09 4.14 -10.48
C VAL A 345 23.67 5.52 -10.76
N ASP A 346 23.78 5.89 -12.03
CA ASP A 346 23.97 7.27 -12.42
C ASP A 346 22.60 7.97 -12.37
N ILE A 347 22.33 8.66 -11.25
CA ILE A 347 21.03 9.30 -11.00
C ILE A 347 20.77 10.53 -11.88
N GLU A 348 21.80 11.11 -12.49
CA GLU A 348 21.64 12.24 -13.40
C GLU A 348 21.36 11.80 -14.84
N LYS A 349 21.94 10.69 -15.28
CA LYS A 349 21.71 10.10 -16.61
C LYS A 349 20.65 9.02 -16.66
N GLY A 350 20.16 8.58 -15.50
CA GLY A 350 19.19 7.47 -15.41
C GLY A 350 19.74 6.15 -15.96
N ARG A 351 20.98 5.80 -15.60
CA ARG A 351 21.66 4.62 -16.14
C ARG A 351 22.25 3.74 -15.04
N LEU A 352 22.12 2.43 -15.24
CA LEU A 352 22.75 1.42 -14.41
C LEU A 352 24.11 1.04 -14.95
N THR A 353 25.08 0.85 -14.06
CA THR A 353 26.43 0.34 -14.36
C THR A 353 26.71 -0.89 -13.50
N PRO A 354 26.64 -2.10 -14.06
CA PRO A 354 26.96 -3.32 -13.33
C PRO A 354 28.41 -3.33 -12.82
N LEU A 355 28.59 -3.82 -11.59
CA LEU A 355 29.90 -4.02 -10.94
C LEU A 355 30.22 -5.50 -10.75
N LEU A 356 29.22 -6.28 -10.34
CA LEU A 356 29.38 -7.69 -10.01
C LEU A 356 28.15 -8.47 -10.50
N GLN A 357 28.41 -9.51 -11.29
CA GLN A 357 27.41 -10.54 -11.57
C GLN A 357 27.40 -11.54 -10.44
N ILE A 358 26.25 -11.92 -9.99
CA ILE A 358 26.04 -12.89 -8.91
C ILE A 358 25.13 -14.01 -9.38
N LEU A 359 25.28 -15.16 -8.75
CA LEU A 359 24.43 -16.30 -8.99
C LEU A 359 23.05 -16.03 -8.38
N PRO A 360 21.96 -15.99 -9.17
CA PRO A 360 20.62 -15.78 -8.64
C PRO A 360 20.20 -16.94 -7.74
N TYR A 361 19.40 -16.65 -6.71
CA TYR A 361 18.85 -17.65 -5.80
C TYR A 361 17.34 -17.51 -5.68
N GLN A 362 16.64 -18.59 -6.03
CA GLN A 362 15.23 -18.76 -5.75
C GLN A 362 15.06 -19.58 -4.48
N THR A 363 14.34 -19.04 -3.51
CA THR A 363 14.16 -19.70 -2.22
C THR A 363 13.19 -20.90 -2.31
N TYR A 364 13.21 -21.74 -1.29
CA TYR A 364 12.22 -22.83 -1.16
C TYR A 364 10.76 -22.35 -0.99
N SER A 365 10.58 -21.07 -0.70
CA SER A 365 9.25 -20.42 -0.57
C SER A 365 8.83 -19.70 -1.84
N GLU A 366 9.41 -20.06 -2.99
CA GLU A 366 9.07 -19.54 -4.33
C GLU A 366 9.32 -18.04 -4.55
N TRP A 367 10.12 -17.39 -3.71
CA TRP A 367 10.55 -16.01 -3.93
C TRP A 367 12.05 -15.94 -4.24
N ALA A 368 12.45 -14.97 -5.04
CA ALA A 368 13.87 -14.76 -5.35
C ALA A 368 14.50 -13.79 -4.35
N TRP A 369 15.69 -14.17 -3.91
CA TRP A 369 16.45 -13.37 -2.97
C TRP A 369 17.12 -12.16 -3.65
N VAL A 370 17.01 -10.99 -3.02
CA VAL A 370 17.71 -9.78 -3.43
C VAL A 370 18.83 -9.52 -2.45
N PRO A 371 20.09 -9.42 -2.91
CA PRO A 371 21.24 -9.24 -2.03
C PRO A 371 21.17 -7.99 -1.18
N PRO A 372 21.34 -8.06 0.15
CA PRO A 372 21.58 -6.87 0.95
C PRO A 372 22.95 -6.26 0.61
N ILE A 373 22.94 -4.93 0.46
CA ILE A 373 24.13 -4.12 0.17
C ILE A 373 24.24 -2.96 1.15
N ALA A 374 25.46 -2.53 1.47
CA ALA A 374 25.71 -1.36 2.30
C ALA A 374 27.00 -0.65 1.89
N TRP A 375 26.99 0.67 2.03
CA TRP A 375 28.18 1.48 1.79
C TRP A 375 29.09 1.54 3.02
N GLY A 376 30.39 1.48 2.77
CA GLY A 376 31.38 1.89 3.75
C GLY A 376 31.38 3.40 3.94
N MET A 377 31.75 3.85 5.12
CA MET A 377 31.81 5.28 5.44
C MET A 377 32.94 6.04 4.72
N ASP A 378 33.77 5.33 3.98
CA ASP A 378 34.77 5.90 3.07
C ASP A 378 34.17 6.35 1.72
N GLY A 379 32.93 5.92 1.40
CA GLY A 379 32.27 6.14 0.11
C GLY A 379 32.96 5.47 -1.07
N LYS A 380 33.87 4.50 -0.82
CA LYS A 380 34.67 3.79 -1.82
C LYS A 380 34.53 2.28 -1.76
N THR A 381 33.96 1.78 -0.67
CA THR A 381 33.74 0.35 -0.44
C THR A 381 32.25 0.07 -0.40
N LEU A 382 31.81 -0.92 -1.17
CA LEU A 382 30.44 -1.46 -1.10
C LEU A 382 30.52 -2.87 -0.50
N PHE A 383 29.80 -3.09 0.59
CA PHE A 383 29.63 -4.42 1.19
C PHE A 383 28.39 -5.08 0.62
N ALA A 384 28.48 -6.37 0.30
CA ALA A 384 27.40 -7.12 -0.29
C ALA A 384 27.38 -8.56 0.20
N VAL A 385 26.19 -9.10 0.40
CA VAL A 385 26.02 -10.54 0.54
C VAL A 385 25.93 -11.14 -0.86
N VAL A 386 26.64 -12.23 -1.10
CA VAL A 386 26.72 -12.86 -2.42
C VAL A 386 26.42 -14.35 -2.29
N HIS A 387 25.50 -14.84 -3.11
CA HIS A 387 25.25 -16.28 -3.24
C HIS A 387 26.45 -16.95 -3.90
N VAL A 388 26.94 -18.03 -3.32
CA VAL A 388 28.15 -18.73 -3.77
C VAL A 388 27.89 -20.20 -3.99
N PRO A 389 28.60 -20.87 -4.94
CA PRO A 389 28.46 -22.30 -5.16
C PRO A 389 28.79 -23.13 -3.92
N PHE A 390 28.08 -24.23 -3.73
CA PHE A 390 28.38 -25.23 -2.68
C PHE A 390 29.43 -26.26 -3.18
N GLY A 391 29.40 -26.54 -4.47
CA GLY A 391 30.19 -27.58 -5.11
C GLY A 391 29.40 -28.88 -5.36
N ALA A 392 29.94 -29.73 -6.22
CA ALA A 392 29.28 -30.99 -6.57
C ALA A 392 28.99 -31.88 -5.34
N PRO A 393 27.84 -32.54 -5.29
CA PRO A 393 26.85 -32.72 -6.37
C PRO A 393 25.71 -31.67 -6.42
N VAL A 394 25.75 -30.60 -5.62
CA VAL A 394 24.72 -29.58 -5.55
C VAL A 394 24.87 -28.64 -6.74
N PRO A 395 23.80 -28.41 -7.55
CA PRO A 395 23.84 -27.38 -8.58
C PRO A 395 24.11 -26.00 -7.97
N ASP A 396 24.85 -25.15 -8.67
CA ASP A 396 25.28 -23.86 -8.16
C ASP A 396 24.08 -22.98 -7.73
N GLU A 397 23.00 -22.98 -8.50
CA GLU A 397 21.78 -22.23 -8.22
C GLU A 397 21.02 -22.73 -6.97
N ALA A 398 21.24 -23.97 -6.58
CA ALA A 398 20.64 -24.60 -5.40
C ALA A 398 21.55 -24.54 -4.16
N SER A 399 22.69 -23.87 -4.26
CA SER A 399 23.62 -23.71 -3.13
C SER A 399 22.95 -23.01 -1.97
N PRO A 400 23.07 -23.50 -0.73
CA PRO A 400 22.54 -22.81 0.45
C PRO A 400 23.50 -21.75 1.02
N LEU A 401 24.64 -21.47 0.36
CA LEU A 401 25.72 -20.67 0.93
C LEU A 401 25.72 -19.22 0.44
N PHE A 402 25.97 -18.33 1.38
CA PHE A 402 26.03 -16.88 1.15
C PHE A 402 27.23 -16.30 1.91
N ASP A 403 28.07 -15.56 1.20
CA ASP A 403 29.25 -14.90 1.75
C ASP A 403 29.05 -13.40 1.85
N LEU A 404 29.65 -12.77 2.86
CA LEU A 404 29.75 -11.33 2.95
C LEU A 404 31.07 -10.87 2.31
N ARG A 405 30.97 -10.00 1.29
CA ARG A 405 32.10 -9.50 0.50
C ARG A 405 32.23 -7.98 0.55
N ALA A 406 33.45 -7.50 0.40
CA ALA A 406 33.77 -6.10 0.15
C ALA A 406 34.16 -5.89 -1.32
N LEU A 407 33.56 -4.88 -1.95
CA LEU A 407 33.82 -4.47 -3.32
C LEU A 407 34.48 -3.09 -3.30
N GLY A 408 35.76 -3.02 -3.63
CA GLY A 408 36.53 -1.77 -3.72
C GLY A 408 36.29 -1.07 -5.05
N LEU A 409 35.61 0.08 -5.05
CA LEU A 409 35.20 0.77 -6.27
C LEU A 409 36.35 1.46 -7.00
N THR A 410 37.43 1.78 -6.30
CA THR A 410 38.58 2.49 -6.88
C THR A 410 39.50 1.57 -7.67
N ASN A 411 39.67 0.33 -7.22
CA ASN A 411 40.64 -0.63 -7.77
C ASN A 411 39.98 -1.90 -8.31
N GLY A 412 38.66 -2.01 -8.24
CA GLY A 412 37.90 -3.19 -8.69
C GLY A 412 38.20 -4.46 -7.89
N THR A 413 38.74 -4.34 -6.67
CA THR A 413 39.04 -5.52 -5.83
C THR A 413 37.78 -6.06 -5.20
N HIS A 414 37.70 -7.41 -5.13
CA HIS A 414 36.64 -8.12 -4.45
C HIS A 414 37.29 -9.02 -3.37
N VAL A 415 36.90 -8.80 -2.11
CA VAL A 415 37.46 -9.51 -0.97
C VAL A 415 36.35 -10.25 -0.23
N ASN A 416 36.53 -11.54 0.02
CA ASN A 416 35.63 -12.31 0.88
C ASN A 416 35.98 -12.00 2.35
N LEU A 417 35.03 -11.40 3.08
CA LEU A 417 35.21 -11.03 4.50
C LEU A 417 34.71 -12.14 5.43
N VAL A 418 33.56 -12.74 5.11
CA VAL A 418 32.94 -13.78 5.94
C VAL A 418 32.35 -14.84 5.03
N GLU A 419 32.87 -16.05 5.11
CA GLU A 419 32.32 -17.23 4.47
C GLU A 419 31.05 -17.69 5.21
N SER A 420 30.06 -18.17 4.45
CA SER A 420 28.84 -18.75 4.99
C SER A 420 28.12 -17.83 6.00
N SER A 421 28.07 -16.53 5.72
CA SER A 421 27.42 -15.55 6.60
C SER A 421 25.91 -15.74 6.73
N GLY A 422 25.30 -16.33 5.70
CA GLY A 422 23.84 -16.44 5.55
C GLY A 422 23.24 -15.29 4.76
N MET A 423 22.08 -15.54 4.16
CA MET A 423 21.43 -14.65 3.18
C MET A 423 20.99 -13.28 3.73
N PHE A 424 20.80 -13.18 5.04
CA PHE A 424 20.37 -11.93 5.71
C PHE A 424 21.47 -11.34 6.62
N ALA A 425 22.72 -11.40 6.17
CA ALA A 425 23.82 -10.84 6.94
C ALA A 425 23.73 -9.31 7.14
N ASN A 426 23.01 -8.59 6.30
CA ASN A 426 22.63 -7.18 6.43
C ASN A 426 23.76 -6.30 7.00
N PRO A 427 24.89 -6.13 6.31
CA PRO A 427 26.03 -5.37 6.81
C PRO A 427 25.68 -3.88 7.01
N VAL A 428 26.22 -3.27 8.06
CA VAL A 428 26.04 -1.83 8.35
C VAL A 428 27.34 -1.25 8.88
N ALA A 429 27.87 -0.23 8.21
CA ALA A 429 29.09 0.46 8.66
C ALA A 429 28.80 1.38 9.87
N SER A 430 29.70 1.39 10.84
CA SER A 430 29.65 2.34 11.96
C SER A 430 29.99 3.76 11.50
N PRO A 431 29.63 4.81 12.25
CA PRO A 431 30.19 6.14 12.01
C PRO A 431 31.72 6.09 12.01
N LEU A 432 32.33 7.08 11.32
CA LEU A 432 33.80 7.22 11.30
C LEU A 432 34.34 7.49 12.70
N ARG A 433 35.36 6.73 13.05
CA ARG A 433 36.11 6.86 14.31
C ARG A 433 37.50 7.42 13.99
N THR A 434 38.05 8.21 14.89
CA THR A 434 39.45 8.63 14.81
C THR A 434 40.30 7.60 15.55
N GLN A 435 41.13 6.86 14.82
CA GLN A 435 42.08 5.90 15.34
C GLN A 435 43.50 6.42 15.06
N GLY A 436 44.09 7.07 16.03
CA GLY A 436 45.35 7.79 15.83
C GLY A 436 45.21 8.94 14.81
N ARG A 437 45.90 8.86 13.68
CA ARG A 437 45.80 9.83 12.56
C ARG A 437 44.83 9.41 11.45
N GLU A 438 44.33 8.20 11.51
CA GLU A 438 43.46 7.64 10.47
C GLU A 438 42.00 7.66 10.90
N LYS A 439 41.12 7.77 9.90
CA LYS A 439 39.68 7.57 10.08
C LYS A 439 39.37 6.11 9.74
N ALA A 440 38.83 5.40 10.69
CA ALA A 440 38.41 4.01 10.55
C ALA A 440 36.91 3.86 10.84
N TYR A 441 36.32 2.77 10.40
CA TYR A 441 34.96 2.36 10.77
C TYR A 441 34.92 0.84 10.90
N GLN A 442 33.99 0.36 11.69
CA GLN A 442 33.67 -1.04 11.86
C GLN A 442 32.45 -1.42 11.05
N LEU A 443 32.29 -2.71 10.80
CA LEU A 443 31.13 -3.29 10.16
C LEU A 443 30.39 -4.18 11.15
N ALA A 444 29.13 -3.85 11.41
CA ALA A 444 28.19 -4.75 12.07
C ALA A 444 27.50 -5.62 11.02
N TYR A 445 27.29 -6.90 11.31
CA TYR A 445 26.56 -7.79 10.43
C TYR A 445 25.90 -8.93 11.22
N LEU A 446 24.96 -9.60 10.62
CA LEU A 446 24.29 -10.76 11.18
C LEU A 446 24.86 -12.05 10.60
N GLN A 447 25.29 -12.97 11.47
CA GLN A 447 25.76 -14.30 11.09
C GLN A 447 24.66 -15.32 11.35
N ALA A 448 24.28 -16.09 10.33
CA ALA A 448 23.32 -17.18 10.51
C ALA A 448 23.84 -18.23 11.51
N ILE A 449 22.97 -18.69 12.42
CA ILE A 449 23.29 -19.78 13.35
C ILE A 449 23.43 -21.09 12.58
N PHE A 450 22.58 -21.27 11.55
CA PHE A 450 22.60 -22.40 10.62
C PHE A 450 22.81 -21.89 9.19
N PRO A 451 24.05 -21.66 8.74
CA PRO A 451 24.33 -21.03 7.45
C PRO A 451 23.73 -21.75 6.24
N GLN A 452 23.69 -23.09 6.27
CA GLN A 452 23.08 -23.90 5.19
C GLN A 452 21.54 -23.89 5.21
N GLN A 453 20.93 -23.29 6.22
CA GLN A 453 19.48 -23.11 6.36
C GLN A 453 19.17 -21.64 6.63
N SER A 454 19.94 -20.75 6.06
CA SER A 454 19.93 -19.31 6.40
C SER A 454 18.60 -18.62 6.15
N GLN A 455 17.74 -19.16 5.27
CA GLN A 455 16.37 -18.64 5.06
C GLN A 455 15.50 -18.72 6.32
N GLN A 456 15.65 -19.78 7.12
CA GLN A 456 14.86 -20.03 8.33
C GLN A 456 15.67 -19.86 9.62
N SER A 457 16.97 -19.62 9.49
CA SER A 457 17.87 -19.46 10.62
C SER A 457 17.56 -18.22 11.41
N ARG A 458 17.83 -18.29 12.72
CA ARG A 458 18.10 -17.13 13.54
C ARG A 458 19.54 -16.69 13.35
N TYR A 459 19.83 -15.46 13.74
CA TYR A 459 21.11 -14.81 13.50
C TYR A 459 21.73 -14.31 14.80
N ARG A 460 23.03 -14.04 14.75
CA ARG A 460 23.79 -13.39 15.83
C ARG A 460 24.48 -12.15 15.28
N LEU A 461 24.48 -11.09 16.06
CA LEU A 461 25.17 -9.86 15.75
C LEU A 461 26.66 -10.02 15.97
N TYR A 462 27.43 -9.75 14.94
CA TYR A 462 28.88 -9.66 14.95
C TYR A 462 29.33 -8.25 14.59
N VAL A 463 30.52 -7.91 15.02
CA VAL A 463 31.25 -6.72 14.58
C VAL A 463 32.66 -7.17 14.12
N MET A 464 33.20 -6.44 13.15
CA MET A 464 34.56 -6.61 12.64
C MET A 464 35.10 -5.27 12.12
N ASP A 465 36.39 -5.18 11.91
CA ASP A 465 36.97 -4.06 11.18
C ASP A 465 36.61 -4.16 9.68
N ARG A 466 36.72 -3.05 8.95
CA ARG A 466 36.30 -2.97 7.53
C ARG A 466 36.98 -3.97 6.59
N ASP A 467 38.14 -4.51 6.99
CA ASP A 467 38.93 -5.50 6.24
C ASP A 467 38.62 -6.95 6.65
N GLY A 468 37.68 -7.17 7.57
CA GLY A 468 37.29 -8.48 8.07
C GLY A 468 38.07 -8.95 9.30
N SER A 469 39.05 -8.18 9.76
CA SER A 469 39.80 -8.48 10.98
C SER A 469 39.01 -8.14 12.26
N GLU A 470 39.53 -8.55 13.43
CA GLU A 470 38.94 -8.31 14.76
C GLU A 470 37.47 -8.73 14.88
N ARG A 471 37.09 -9.81 14.18
CA ARG A 471 35.73 -10.32 14.18
C ARG A 471 35.34 -10.90 15.53
N ARG A 472 34.24 -10.42 16.11
CA ARG A 472 33.71 -10.89 17.39
C ARG A 472 32.21 -10.94 17.44
N LEU A 473 31.68 -11.94 18.15
CA LEU A 473 30.26 -12.05 18.50
C LEU A 473 29.92 -11.00 19.55
N LEU A 474 28.82 -10.28 19.35
CA LEU A 474 28.31 -9.32 20.34
C LEU A 474 27.02 -9.81 20.99
N PHE A 475 25.99 -10.23 20.20
CA PHE A 475 24.66 -10.48 20.75
C PHE A 475 23.79 -11.33 19.80
N PRO A 476 22.84 -12.12 20.32
CA PRO A 476 22.78 -12.62 21.68
C PRO A 476 23.88 -13.66 21.94
N PRO A 477 24.18 -13.99 23.20
CA PRO A 477 25.14 -15.05 23.52
C PRO A 477 24.66 -16.43 23.04
N PRO A 478 25.54 -17.43 22.93
CA PRO A 478 25.23 -18.74 22.35
C PRO A 478 24.10 -19.53 23.04
N ASP A 479 23.86 -19.29 24.31
CA ASP A 479 22.84 -19.92 25.15
C ASP A 479 21.45 -19.28 25.02
N GLN A 480 21.34 -18.19 24.27
CA GLN A 480 20.07 -17.49 24.03
C GLN A 480 19.58 -17.64 22.59
N PRO A 481 18.26 -17.53 22.34
CA PRO A 481 17.69 -17.48 21.00
C PRO A 481 18.34 -16.39 20.16
N GLY A 482 18.56 -16.67 18.87
CA GLY A 482 19.11 -15.68 17.94
C GLY A 482 18.13 -14.57 17.56
N LEU A 483 18.63 -13.54 16.91
CA LEU A 483 17.87 -12.45 16.32
C LEU A 483 17.07 -12.92 15.09
N GLU A 484 15.92 -12.29 14.86
CA GLU A 484 15.28 -12.32 13.54
C GLU A 484 16.15 -11.54 12.52
N PRO A 485 16.07 -11.88 11.23
CA PRO A 485 16.68 -11.07 10.18
C PRO A 485 16.23 -9.61 10.26
N GLN A 486 17.19 -8.71 10.38
CA GLN A 486 16.94 -7.26 10.49
C GLN A 486 18.18 -6.47 10.04
N THR A 487 17.98 -5.19 9.75
CA THR A 487 19.08 -4.23 9.64
C THR A 487 19.28 -3.58 11.01
N VAL A 488 20.46 -3.71 11.57
CA VAL A 488 20.82 -3.10 12.85
C VAL A 488 21.21 -1.64 12.67
N VAL A 489 21.18 -0.84 13.73
CA VAL A 489 21.42 0.60 13.63
C VAL A 489 22.49 1.03 14.65
N TRP A 490 23.53 1.71 14.14
CA TRP A 490 24.55 2.30 15.01
C TRP A 490 24.06 3.60 15.64
N SER A 491 24.50 3.87 16.89
CA SER A 491 24.37 5.20 17.46
C SER A 491 25.17 6.20 16.61
N PRO A 492 24.66 7.43 16.36
CA PRO A 492 25.37 8.42 15.54
C PRO A 492 26.68 8.92 16.19
N GLN A 493 26.77 8.83 17.50
CA GLN A 493 27.92 9.21 18.32
C GLN A 493 28.08 8.23 19.49
N PRO A 494 29.24 8.18 20.16
CA PRO A 494 29.40 7.41 21.39
C PRO A 494 28.39 7.86 22.47
N LEU A 495 27.84 6.91 23.21
CA LEU A 495 26.94 7.22 24.34
C LEU A 495 27.69 7.86 25.52
N SER A 496 28.86 7.32 25.79
CA SER A 496 29.78 7.83 26.81
C SER A 496 31.22 7.43 26.45
N ALA A 497 32.18 7.93 27.19
CA ALA A 497 33.59 7.51 27.02
C ALA A 497 33.80 6.02 27.34
N GLU A 498 33.01 5.45 28.26
CA GLU A 498 33.12 4.04 28.66
C GLU A 498 32.32 3.11 27.74
N ALA A 499 31.06 3.46 27.41
CA ALA A 499 30.18 2.62 26.59
C ALA A 499 30.55 2.67 25.12
N GLY A 500 31.19 3.75 24.66
CA GLY A 500 31.53 3.92 23.25
C GLY A 500 30.30 3.99 22.36
N TYR A 501 30.44 3.48 21.13
CA TYR A 501 29.31 3.32 20.21
C TYR A 501 28.47 2.10 20.62
N VAL A 502 27.16 2.23 20.40
CA VAL A 502 26.22 1.11 20.59
C VAL A 502 25.50 0.79 19.29
N ILE A 503 25.06 -0.46 19.21
CA ILE A 503 24.23 -0.95 18.13
C ILE A 503 22.83 -1.20 18.69
N ALA A 504 21.84 -0.54 18.11
CA ALA A 504 20.45 -0.76 18.41
C ALA A 504 19.91 -1.94 17.62
N VAL A 505 19.22 -2.87 18.28
CA VAL A 505 18.62 -4.06 17.69
C VAL A 505 17.21 -4.26 18.24
N VAL A 506 16.36 -4.92 17.45
CA VAL A 506 15.08 -5.44 17.93
C VAL A 506 15.26 -6.90 18.33
N TYR A 507 15.04 -7.22 19.60
CA TYR A 507 15.12 -8.58 20.12
C TYR A 507 13.88 -8.92 20.91
N SER A 508 13.18 -9.98 20.51
CA SER A 508 11.88 -10.36 21.08
C SER A 508 10.88 -9.20 21.14
N GLY A 509 10.83 -8.39 20.07
CA GLY A 509 9.94 -7.24 19.96
C GLY A 509 10.35 -6.03 20.83
N ASN A 510 11.52 -6.04 21.46
CA ASN A 510 12.02 -4.95 22.29
C ASN A 510 13.27 -4.31 21.69
N LEU A 511 13.43 -3.01 21.91
CA LEU A 511 14.65 -2.28 21.61
C LEU A 511 15.72 -2.65 22.63
N TRP A 512 16.86 -3.08 22.13
CA TRP A 512 18.06 -3.35 22.92
C TRP A 512 19.22 -2.51 22.42
N PHE A 513 20.09 -2.09 23.33
CA PHE A 513 21.39 -1.52 23.02
C PHE A 513 22.48 -2.55 23.31
N VAL A 514 23.41 -2.67 22.37
CA VAL A 514 24.57 -3.56 22.44
C VAL A 514 25.82 -2.72 22.29
N GLU A 515 26.67 -2.66 23.33
CA GLU A 515 27.92 -1.93 23.28
C GLU A 515 28.88 -2.59 22.30
N SER A 516 29.38 -1.82 21.34
CA SER A 516 30.20 -2.37 20.27
C SER A 516 31.58 -2.88 20.74
N GLU A 517 32.10 -2.36 21.86
CA GLU A 517 33.41 -2.76 22.37
C GLU A 517 33.31 -3.91 23.38
N SER A 518 32.41 -3.81 24.34
CA SER A 518 32.28 -4.78 25.44
C SER A 518 31.36 -5.96 25.13
N GLY A 519 30.42 -5.78 24.17
CA GLY A 519 29.33 -6.73 23.92
C GLY A 519 28.24 -6.71 25.00
N ARG A 520 28.31 -5.79 25.98
CA ARG A 520 27.27 -5.64 27.01
C ARG A 520 25.96 -5.22 26.34
N ALA A 521 24.91 -5.99 26.56
CA ALA A 521 23.60 -5.75 26.01
C ALA A 521 22.56 -5.53 27.11
N TYR A 522 21.66 -4.57 26.90
CA TYR A 522 20.59 -4.26 27.84
C TYR A 522 19.33 -3.77 27.14
N PRO A 523 18.15 -4.15 27.68
CA PRO A 523 16.88 -3.74 27.08
C PRO A 523 16.60 -2.27 27.36
N ILE A 524 16.03 -1.59 26.37
CA ILE A 524 15.55 -0.22 26.47
C ILE A 524 14.03 -0.19 26.62
N THR A 525 13.34 -1.17 26.02
CA THR A 525 11.88 -1.32 26.13
C THR A 525 11.52 -2.73 26.58
N GLY A 526 10.29 -2.96 27.03
CA GLY A 526 9.84 -4.25 27.54
C GLY A 526 8.41 -4.64 27.11
N ASP A 527 7.77 -3.86 26.21
CA ASP A 527 6.40 -4.10 25.76
C ASP A 527 6.27 -5.18 24.68
N GLY A 528 7.39 -5.55 24.04
CA GLY A 528 7.42 -6.61 23.01
C GLY A 528 6.77 -6.21 21.68
N LEU A 529 6.52 -4.93 21.40
CA LEU A 529 5.72 -4.47 20.27
C LEU A 529 6.52 -3.73 19.18
N ILE A 530 7.84 -3.59 19.37
CA ILE A 530 8.70 -2.88 18.43
C ILE A 530 9.02 -3.74 17.21
N SER A 531 8.86 -3.17 16.02
CA SER A 531 9.13 -3.84 14.75
C SER A 531 10.16 -3.16 13.86
N ARG A 532 10.39 -1.85 14.02
CA ARG A 532 11.39 -1.07 13.27
C ARG A 532 12.04 -0.03 14.16
N ILE A 533 13.27 0.30 13.84
CA ILE A 533 14.07 1.33 14.51
C ILE A 533 14.92 2.08 13.48
N ASP A 534 15.19 3.34 13.72
CA ASP A 534 16.27 4.09 13.06
C ASP A 534 16.82 5.16 14.02
N TRP A 535 18.07 5.55 13.81
CA TRP A 535 18.80 6.43 14.72
C TRP A 535 19.77 7.34 13.94
N ARG A 536 19.59 8.65 14.09
CA ARG A 536 20.45 9.65 13.44
C ARG A 536 20.88 10.73 14.43
#